data_4a0606a183a42e58c2d7bb1fbe37542f
#
_entry.id   4a0606a183a42e58c2d7bb1fbe37542f
#
_cell.length_a   1.000
_cell.length_b   1.000
_cell.length_c   1.000
_cell.angle_alpha   90.00
_cell.angle_beta   90.00
_cell.angle_gamma   90.00
#
_symmetry.space_group_name_H-M   'P 1'
#
loop_
_entity.id
_entity.type
_entity.pdbx_description
1 polymer ?
#
loop_
_entity_poly.entity_id
_entity_poly.type
_entity_poly.pdbx_seq_one_letter_code
_entity_poly.pdbx_strand_id
1 'polypeptide(L)'
;MERVLGIGGYFLRSADPAAQTAWYRDCLGLDLDENGLWQPQAGPTVFAAFEAETDYFGSRTQQVMLNFRVRDVAAMLQQLRDKGADVADEVQEMEGVGRFGWVTDPEGNRIELWEPAD
;
A
#
# COMPACT_ATOMS: atom_id res chain seq x y z
N MET A 1 11.41 -28.73 7.82
CA MET A 1 10.54 -28.29 6.73
C MET A 1 10.98 -26.91 6.24
N GLU A 2 11.16 -26.79 4.96
CA GLU A 2 11.48 -25.48 4.39
C GLU A 2 10.29 -24.53 4.45
N ARG A 3 10.54 -23.25 4.62
CA ARG A 3 9.51 -22.22 4.75
C ARG A 3 9.87 -20.99 3.95
N VAL A 4 8.85 -20.29 3.48
CA VAL A 4 9.01 -18.97 2.92
C VAL A 4 9.43 -18.02 4.04
N LEU A 5 10.49 -17.23 3.81
CA LEU A 5 11.05 -16.31 4.82
C LEU A 5 10.29 -14.99 4.87
N GLY A 6 9.66 -14.60 3.77
CA GLY A 6 8.95 -13.34 3.67
C GLY A 6 8.66 -13.03 2.22
N ILE A 7 8.07 -11.87 1.99
CA ILE A 7 7.79 -11.42 0.63
C ILE A 7 9.06 -10.82 0.05
N GLY A 8 9.51 -11.34 -1.11
CA GLY A 8 10.73 -10.88 -1.77
C GLY A 8 10.51 -9.73 -2.74
N GLY A 9 9.27 -9.47 -3.14
CA GLY A 9 8.98 -8.39 -4.05
C GLY A 9 7.52 -8.33 -4.45
N TYR A 10 7.15 -7.21 -5.07
CA TYR A 10 5.84 -6.97 -5.63
C TYR A 10 6.01 -6.54 -7.08
N PHE A 11 5.21 -7.10 -7.96
CA PHE A 11 5.29 -6.80 -9.39
C PHE A 11 3.91 -6.38 -9.87
N LEU A 12 3.82 -5.19 -10.44
CA LEU A 12 2.58 -4.59 -10.89
C LEU A 12 2.56 -4.48 -12.40
N ARG A 13 1.43 -4.79 -13.02
CA ARG A 13 1.23 -4.44 -14.42
C ARG A 13 1.05 -2.94 -14.50
N SER A 14 1.66 -2.32 -15.50
CA SER A 14 1.60 -0.88 -15.66
C SER A 14 1.63 -0.50 -17.13
N ALA A 15 0.79 0.44 -17.51
CA ALA A 15 0.81 1.03 -18.85
C ALA A 15 2.01 1.94 -19.04
N ASP A 16 2.55 2.50 -17.93
CA ASP A 16 3.71 3.38 -17.93
C ASP A 16 4.54 3.07 -16.69
N PRO A 17 5.42 2.06 -16.75
CA PRO A 17 6.19 1.64 -15.56
C PRO A 17 7.03 2.74 -14.94
N ALA A 18 7.62 3.63 -15.74
CA ALA A 18 8.45 4.71 -15.21
C ALA A 18 7.62 5.70 -14.38
N ALA A 19 6.47 6.11 -14.90
CA ALA A 19 5.58 7.03 -14.18
C ALA A 19 4.99 6.36 -12.93
N GLN A 20 4.63 5.10 -13.03
CA GLN A 20 4.08 4.34 -11.90
C GLN A 20 5.10 4.22 -10.78
N THR A 21 6.32 3.85 -11.11
CA THR A 21 7.41 3.74 -10.12
C THR A 21 7.71 5.09 -9.48
N ALA A 22 7.74 6.15 -10.28
CA ALA A 22 7.98 7.51 -9.77
C ALA A 22 6.90 7.93 -8.77
N TRP A 23 5.64 7.60 -9.03
CA TRP A 23 4.55 7.93 -8.11
C TRP A 23 4.74 7.23 -6.75
N TYR A 24 5.08 5.94 -6.76
CA TYR A 24 5.31 5.20 -5.51
C TYR A 24 6.50 5.77 -4.73
N ARG A 25 7.56 6.14 -5.44
CA ARG A 25 8.74 6.75 -4.81
C ARG A 25 8.42 8.14 -4.26
N ASP A 26 7.81 9.00 -5.09
CA ASP A 26 7.68 10.42 -4.79
C ASP A 26 6.48 10.73 -3.88
N CYS A 27 5.40 9.97 -3.99
CA CYS A 27 4.18 10.22 -3.21
C CYS A 27 4.12 9.38 -1.95
N LEU A 28 4.47 8.10 -2.02
CA LEU A 28 4.45 7.19 -0.88
C LEU A 28 5.79 7.10 -0.15
N GLY A 29 6.86 7.59 -0.76
CA GLY A 29 8.16 7.60 -0.11
C GLY A 29 8.85 6.24 -0.09
N LEU A 30 8.56 5.37 -1.06
CA LEU A 30 9.32 4.13 -1.19
C LEU A 30 10.75 4.46 -1.57
N ASP A 31 11.70 4.06 -0.72
CA ASP A 31 13.12 4.35 -0.92
C ASP A 31 13.73 3.30 -1.85
N LEU A 32 13.38 3.39 -3.12
CA LEU A 32 13.83 2.45 -4.15
C LEU A 32 15.16 2.91 -4.73
N ASP A 33 16.08 1.96 -4.90
CA ASP A 33 17.31 2.26 -5.63
C ASP A 33 17.05 2.23 -7.14
N GLU A 34 18.11 2.43 -7.93
CA GLU A 34 18.04 2.48 -9.40
C GLU A 34 17.55 1.18 -10.03
N ASN A 35 17.66 0.06 -9.32
CA ASN A 35 17.21 -1.25 -9.79
C ASN A 35 15.86 -1.65 -9.22
N GLY A 36 15.21 -0.77 -8.44
CA GLY A 36 13.94 -1.05 -7.80
C GLY A 36 14.06 -1.82 -6.50
N LEU A 37 15.28 -1.97 -5.98
CA LEU A 37 15.46 -2.65 -4.71
C LEU A 37 15.01 -1.74 -3.56
N TRP A 38 14.23 -2.30 -2.66
CA TRP A 38 13.73 -1.61 -1.49
C TRP A 38 13.98 -2.49 -0.27
N GLN A 39 14.54 -1.90 0.78
CA GLN A 39 14.75 -2.61 2.04
C GLN A 39 13.75 -2.10 3.06
N PRO A 40 12.57 -2.72 3.16
CA PRO A 40 11.55 -2.25 4.09
C PRO A 40 11.99 -2.44 5.53
N GLN A 41 11.44 -1.60 6.40
CA GLN A 41 11.65 -1.72 7.84
C GLN A 41 10.95 -2.99 8.33
N ALA A 42 11.61 -3.75 9.20
CA ALA A 42 11.03 -4.95 9.79
C ALA A 42 9.78 -4.60 10.61
N GLY A 43 8.80 -5.48 10.58
CA GLY A 43 7.57 -5.28 11.33
C GLY A 43 6.51 -6.32 10.97
N PRO A 44 5.32 -6.21 11.57
CA PRO A 44 4.25 -7.16 11.30
C PRO A 44 3.80 -7.09 9.84
N THR A 45 3.53 -8.25 9.27
CA THR A 45 3.02 -8.37 7.91
C THR A 45 1.82 -9.31 7.93
N VAL A 46 0.72 -8.85 7.35
CA VAL A 46 -0.50 -9.64 7.24
C VAL A 46 -0.52 -10.32 5.89
N PHE A 47 -0.85 -11.60 5.89
CA PHE A 47 -1.17 -12.32 4.67
C PHE A 47 -2.56 -12.91 4.85
N ALA A 48 -3.53 -12.41 4.09
CA ALA A 48 -4.93 -12.83 4.24
C ALA A 48 -5.59 -12.99 2.88
N ALA A 49 -6.40 -14.02 2.77
CA ALA A 49 -7.25 -14.20 1.59
C ALA A 49 -8.65 -13.66 1.91
N PHE A 50 -9.16 -12.85 1.01
CA PHE A 50 -10.50 -12.28 1.11
C PHE A 50 -11.47 -13.11 0.27
N GLU A 51 -12.76 -13.00 0.58
CA GLU A 51 -13.79 -13.65 -0.22
C GLU A 51 -13.72 -13.20 -1.68
N ALA A 52 -13.95 -14.12 -2.61
CA ALA A 52 -13.88 -13.82 -4.04
C ALA A 52 -14.80 -12.67 -4.46
N GLU A 53 -15.90 -12.50 -3.75
CA GLU A 53 -16.91 -11.48 -4.05
C GLU A 53 -16.69 -10.16 -3.31
N THR A 54 -15.57 -10.02 -2.60
CA THR A 54 -15.31 -8.79 -1.85
C THR A 54 -15.24 -7.57 -2.77
N ASP A 55 -15.73 -6.44 -2.29
CA ASP A 55 -15.55 -5.14 -2.94
C ASP A 55 -14.48 -4.29 -2.22
N TYR A 56 -13.82 -4.88 -1.24
CA TYR A 56 -12.87 -4.15 -0.38
C TYR A 56 -11.66 -3.62 -1.15
N PHE A 57 -11.28 -4.29 -2.23
CA PHE A 57 -10.15 -3.85 -3.06
C PHE A 57 -10.54 -2.76 -4.08
N GLY A 58 -11.77 -2.31 -4.09
CA GLY A 58 -12.29 -1.37 -5.08
C GLY A 58 -12.77 -2.09 -6.32
N SER A 59 -12.08 -1.93 -7.45
CA SER A 59 -12.46 -2.59 -8.69
C SER A 59 -12.41 -4.12 -8.57
N ARG A 60 -13.41 -4.79 -9.11
CA ARG A 60 -13.46 -6.26 -9.14
C ARG A 60 -12.35 -6.88 -9.97
N THR A 61 -11.70 -6.08 -10.81
CA THR A 61 -10.56 -6.55 -11.61
C THR A 61 -9.24 -6.50 -10.84
N GLN A 62 -9.21 -5.83 -9.70
CA GLN A 62 -8.03 -5.77 -8.86
C GLN A 62 -7.98 -7.04 -7.99
N GLN A 63 -7.02 -7.91 -8.28
CA GLN A 63 -6.91 -9.22 -7.63
C GLN A 63 -6.16 -9.18 -6.31
N VAL A 64 -5.33 -8.18 -6.11
CA VAL A 64 -4.46 -8.04 -4.94
C VAL A 64 -4.50 -6.60 -4.48
N MET A 65 -4.59 -6.38 -3.17
CA MET A 65 -4.45 -5.04 -2.60
C MET A 65 -3.18 -4.99 -1.77
N LEU A 66 -2.28 -4.07 -2.12
CA LEU A 66 -1.10 -3.81 -1.30
C LEU A 66 -1.51 -3.06 -0.04
N ASN A 67 -0.90 -3.43 1.07
CA ASN A 67 -0.99 -2.71 2.32
C ASN A 67 0.41 -2.28 2.71
N PHE A 68 0.60 -0.98 2.96
CA PHE A 68 1.88 -0.46 3.42
C PHE A 68 1.77 -0.02 4.86
N ARG A 69 2.70 -0.45 5.71
CA ARG A 69 2.81 0.08 7.06
C ARG A 69 3.38 1.48 7.01
N VAL A 70 2.76 2.39 7.76
CA VAL A 70 3.23 3.76 7.90
C VAL A 70 3.30 4.11 9.37
N ARG A 71 4.15 5.09 9.70
CA ARG A 71 4.29 5.53 11.08
C ARG A 71 3.08 6.33 11.57
N ASP A 72 2.47 7.10 10.65
CA ASP A 72 1.40 8.04 10.97
C ASP A 72 0.48 8.14 9.76
N VAL A 73 -0.69 7.49 9.83
CA VAL A 73 -1.65 7.48 8.71
C VAL A 73 -2.12 8.89 8.37
N ALA A 74 -2.45 9.70 9.38
CA ALA A 74 -2.94 11.05 9.12
C ALA A 74 -1.91 11.89 8.37
N ALA A 75 -0.65 11.81 8.77
CA ALA A 75 0.44 12.54 8.11
C ALA A 75 0.66 12.03 6.68
N MET A 76 0.59 10.71 6.46
CA MET A 76 0.75 10.14 5.13
C MET A 76 -0.39 10.54 4.21
N LEU A 77 -1.63 10.52 4.69
CA LEU A 77 -2.78 10.95 3.89
C LEU A 77 -2.68 12.43 3.50
N GLN A 78 -2.21 13.27 4.42
CA GLN A 78 -2.00 14.68 4.11
C GLN A 78 -0.90 14.86 3.06
N GLN A 79 0.20 14.14 3.18
CA GLN A 79 1.27 14.15 2.19
C GLN A 79 0.75 13.78 0.80
N LEU A 80 -0.06 12.75 0.73
CA LEU A 80 -0.66 12.29 -0.53
C LEU A 80 -1.62 13.32 -1.12
N ARG A 81 -2.45 13.95 -0.28
CA ARG A 81 -3.34 15.03 -0.74
C ARG A 81 -2.56 16.22 -1.28
N ASP A 82 -1.49 16.59 -0.60
CA ASP A 82 -0.64 17.71 -1.03
C ASP A 82 0.02 17.44 -2.38
N LYS A 83 0.22 16.18 -2.72
CA LYS A 83 0.78 15.77 -4.01
C LYS A 83 -0.28 15.46 -5.07
N GLY A 84 -1.55 15.71 -4.76
CA GLY A 84 -2.64 15.53 -5.70
C GLY A 84 -3.11 14.10 -5.90
N ALA A 85 -2.75 13.18 -5.00
CA ALA A 85 -3.16 11.79 -5.11
C ALA A 85 -4.65 11.61 -4.78
N ASP A 86 -5.23 10.53 -5.26
CA ASP A 86 -6.63 10.17 -5.04
C ASP A 86 -6.78 9.47 -3.69
N VAL A 87 -7.02 10.24 -2.64
CA VAL A 87 -7.09 9.77 -1.26
C VAL A 87 -8.55 9.62 -0.84
N ALA A 88 -8.88 8.47 -0.25
CA ALA A 88 -10.21 8.26 0.31
C ALA A 88 -10.42 9.15 1.55
N ASP A 89 -11.64 9.65 1.73
CA ASP A 89 -11.96 10.59 2.82
C ASP A 89 -11.98 9.89 4.19
N GLU A 90 -12.32 8.61 4.22
CA GLU A 90 -12.47 7.91 5.50
C GLU A 90 -11.14 7.43 6.06
N VAL A 91 -11.06 7.44 7.39
CA VAL A 91 -10.01 6.79 8.16
C VAL A 91 -10.72 5.86 9.13
N GLN A 92 -10.25 4.62 9.20
CA GLN A 92 -10.85 3.62 10.07
C GLN A 92 -9.89 3.32 11.21
N GLU A 93 -10.41 3.31 12.42
CA GLU A 93 -9.66 2.89 13.60
C GLU A 93 -10.21 1.55 14.08
N MET A 94 -9.32 0.60 14.33
CA MET A 94 -9.69 -0.73 14.80
C MET A 94 -8.87 -1.02 16.04
N GLU A 95 -9.55 -1.13 17.18
CA GLU A 95 -8.91 -1.34 18.49
C GLU A 95 -8.00 -2.57 18.45
N GLY A 96 -6.78 -2.42 18.94
CA GLY A 96 -5.80 -3.50 18.98
C GLY A 96 -5.09 -3.79 17.66
N VAL A 97 -5.57 -3.23 16.57
CA VAL A 97 -5.00 -3.46 15.23
C VAL A 97 -4.30 -2.22 14.70
N GLY A 98 -4.95 -1.07 14.78
CA GLY A 98 -4.38 0.20 14.35
C GLY A 98 -5.34 1.07 13.55
N ARG A 99 -4.74 1.96 12.77
CA ARG A 99 -5.47 2.91 11.92
C ARG A 99 -5.22 2.61 10.47
N PHE A 100 -6.25 2.84 9.65
CA PHE A 100 -6.22 2.54 8.22
C PHE A 100 -6.66 3.74 7.42
N GLY A 101 -6.03 3.90 6.26
CA GLY A 101 -6.46 4.83 5.23
C GLY A 101 -6.25 4.21 3.87
N TRP A 102 -6.72 4.87 2.80
CA TRP A 102 -6.66 4.31 1.46
C TRP A 102 -6.31 5.39 0.45
N VAL A 103 -5.54 5.00 -0.55
CA VAL A 103 -5.16 5.85 -1.68
C VAL A 103 -5.24 5.00 -2.95
N THR A 104 -5.55 5.64 -4.06
CA THR A 104 -5.56 4.98 -5.37
C THR A 104 -4.37 5.49 -6.19
N ASP A 105 -3.59 4.56 -6.77
CA ASP A 105 -2.44 4.94 -7.57
C ASP A 105 -2.87 5.46 -8.95
N PRO A 106 -1.94 6.00 -9.77
CA PRO A 106 -2.31 6.60 -11.05
C PRO A 106 -2.98 5.65 -12.05
N GLU A 107 -2.86 4.34 -11.84
CA GLU A 107 -3.46 3.36 -12.74
C GLU A 107 -4.68 2.67 -12.13
N GLY A 108 -5.22 3.22 -11.05
CA GLY A 108 -6.47 2.77 -10.46
C GLY A 108 -6.36 1.68 -9.43
N ASN A 109 -5.15 1.36 -8.97
CA ASN A 109 -4.99 0.35 -7.93
C ASN A 109 -5.24 0.95 -6.55
N ARG A 110 -6.16 0.36 -5.80
CA ARG A 110 -6.45 0.73 -4.42
C ARG A 110 -5.36 0.17 -3.52
N ILE A 111 -4.84 1.01 -2.65
CA ILE A 111 -3.77 0.70 -1.69
C ILE A 111 -4.29 1.02 -0.30
N GLU A 112 -4.04 0.11 0.64
CA GLU A 112 -4.34 0.34 2.05
C GLU A 112 -3.08 0.79 2.78
N LEU A 113 -3.24 1.78 3.65
CA LEU A 113 -2.18 2.27 4.53
C LEU A 113 -2.54 1.89 5.96
N TRP A 114 -1.56 1.38 6.69
CA TRP A 114 -1.80 0.85 8.03
C TRP A 114 -0.75 1.39 9.01
N GLU A 115 -1.26 2.05 10.05
CA GLU A 115 -0.48 2.45 11.21
C GLU A 115 -0.76 1.42 12.30
N PRO A 116 0.13 0.44 12.54
CA PRO A 116 -0.12 -0.59 13.55
C PRO A 116 -0.32 -0.01 14.94
N ALA A 117 -1.20 -0.63 15.71
CA ALA A 117 -1.38 -0.28 17.11
C ALA A 117 -0.12 -0.60 17.92
N ASP A 118 0.12 0.14 18.95
CA ASP A 118 1.26 -0.05 19.86
C ASP A 118 1.13 -1.35 20.67
#